data_6cd44a66bdb0a10f91d96a7eac04461f
#
_entry.id   6cd44a66bdb0a10f91d96a7eac04461f
#
_cell.length_a   1.000
_cell.length_b   1.000
_cell.length_c   1.000
_cell.angle_alpha   90.00
_cell.angle_beta   90.00
_cell.angle_gamma   90.00
#
_symmetry.space_group_name_H-M   'P 1'
#
loop_
_entity.id
_entity.type
_entity.pdbx_description
1 polymer ?
#
loop_
_entity_poly.entity_id
_entity_poly.type
_entity_poly.pdbx_seq_one_letter_code
_entity_poly.pdbx_strand_id
1 'polypeptide(L)'
;AEHIHEPLGMTRSAFDPEQVHGDDDAATTYAMREDGPEPVPFPHDELVHPPGGMASNARELSRYLRAMMHGGSFDGARVVSEALTSALQTQRATRARLLDGGERGYGYGWQTLPLLDDDLVWHSGSVGVSTAFIGYLREADRGVVLLCNTAPPTHPKYAGPAVLAVLDGSDPTEVPHFALKTKARPLAGEYESFHGTETATVERHGAALILSISSVLSAQKLRLLPETLDPDDRTYYSVNEAGERVPVEFRVGDEGVDMLLQRWRFSKN
;
A
#
# COMPACT_ATOMS: atom_id res chain seq x y z
N ALA A 1 17.46 -22.58 -6.01
CA ALA A 1 17.24 -23.52 -4.89
C ALA A 1 18.50 -23.64 -4.04
N GLU A 2 19.60 -24.14 -4.56
CA GLU A 2 20.85 -24.53 -3.88
C GLU A 2 21.41 -23.48 -2.88
N HIS A 3 21.39 -22.17 -3.23
CA HIS A 3 22.03 -21.13 -2.43
C HIS A 3 21.10 -20.42 -1.43
N ILE A 4 19.79 -20.60 -1.54
CA ILE A 4 18.80 -19.92 -0.67
C ILE A 4 17.79 -20.92 -0.12
N HIS A 5 17.07 -21.65 -0.98
CA HIS A 5 15.96 -22.47 -0.52
C HIS A 5 16.45 -23.64 0.35
N GLU A 6 17.45 -24.38 -0.12
CA GLU A 6 17.99 -25.54 0.62
C GLU A 6 18.60 -25.15 1.98
N PRO A 7 19.52 -24.15 2.07
CA PRO A 7 20.06 -23.73 3.35
C PRO A 7 19.01 -23.21 4.35
N LEU A 8 17.92 -22.62 3.86
CA LEU A 8 16.83 -22.11 4.70
C LEU A 8 15.71 -23.15 4.92
N GLY A 9 15.84 -24.36 4.38
CA GLY A 9 14.82 -25.39 4.46
C GLY A 9 13.49 -25.01 3.81
N MET A 10 13.54 -24.23 2.72
CA MET A 10 12.37 -23.79 1.93
C MET A 10 12.03 -24.83 0.87
N THR A 11 11.53 -25.99 1.32
CA THR A 11 11.36 -27.19 0.49
C THR A 11 10.12 -27.14 -0.41
N ARG A 12 9.17 -26.25 -0.13
CA ARG A 12 7.93 -26.03 -0.91
C ARG A 12 7.93 -24.69 -1.66
N SER A 13 9.07 -24.00 -1.70
CA SER A 13 9.24 -22.76 -2.48
C SER A 13 9.80 -23.11 -3.85
N ALA A 14 9.08 -22.79 -4.91
CA ALA A 14 9.41 -23.19 -6.27
C ALA A 14 9.11 -22.10 -7.30
N PHE A 15 9.84 -22.14 -8.41
CA PHE A 15 9.55 -21.38 -9.63
C PHE A 15 8.90 -22.26 -10.71
N ASP A 16 8.96 -23.58 -10.54
CA ASP A 16 8.42 -24.54 -11.49
C ASP A 16 6.91 -24.71 -11.26
N PRO A 17 6.08 -24.38 -12.27
CA PRO A 17 4.64 -24.54 -12.21
C PRO A 17 4.19 -25.98 -11.93
N GLU A 18 4.90 -26.98 -12.45
CA GLU A 18 4.55 -28.39 -12.25
C GLU A 18 4.69 -28.80 -10.79
N GLN A 19 5.71 -28.28 -10.10
CA GLN A 19 5.89 -28.52 -8.66
C GLN A 19 4.76 -27.88 -7.84
N VAL A 20 4.31 -26.69 -8.22
CA VAL A 20 3.20 -26.00 -7.54
C VAL A 20 1.88 -26.72 -7.77
N HIS A 21 1.58 -27.11 -9.01
CA HIS A 21 0.35 -27.82 -9.36
C HIS A 21 0.31 -29.26 -8.81
N GLY A 22 1.45 -29.87 -8.60
CA GLY A 22 1.57 -31.20 -7.99
C GLY A 22 1.47 -31.21 -6.46
N ASP A 23 1.38 -30.04 -5.81
CA ASP A 23 1.23 -29.93 -4.37
C ASP A 23 -0.27 -29.84 -4.00
N ASP A 24 -0.81 -30.89 -3.37
CA ASP A 24 -2.22 -30.97 -2.97
C ASP A 24 -2.64 -29.88 -1.98
N ASP A 25 -1.68 -29.21 -1.33
CA ASP A 25 -1.91 -28.09 -0.39
C ASP A 25 -1.62 -26.71 -1.04
N ALA A 26 -1.53 -26.66 -2.36
CA ALA A 26 -1.42 -25.39 -3.07
C ALA A 26 -2.74 -24.63 -3.04
N ALA A 27 -2.66 -23.34 -2.67
CA ALA A 27 -3.84 -22.50 -2.59
C ALA A 27 -4.44 -22.23 -3.98
N THR A 28 -5.74 -22.44 -4.12
CA THR A 28 -6.50 -22.00 -5.30
C THR A 28 -6.47 -20.47 -5.39
N THR A 29 -6.20 -19.93 -6.58
CA THR A 29 -6.22 -18.49 -6.85
C THR A 29 -7.61 -18.03 -7.31
N TYR A 30 -8.00 -16.79 -6.93
CA TYR A 30 -9.31 -16.24 -7.21
C TYR A 30 -9.24 -14.86 -7.84
N ALA A 31 -10.04 -14.65 -8.88
CA ALA A 31 -10.40 -13.33 -9.36
C ALA A 31 -11.65 -12.85 -8.61
N MET A 32 -11.62 -11.60 -8.12
CA MET A 32 -12.81 -10.97 -7.52
C MET A 32 -13.70 -10.43 -8.63
N ARG A 33 -14.92 -10.96 -8.74
CA ARG A 33 -15.96 -10.53 -9.69
C ARG A 33 -17.09 -9.83 -8.95
N GLU A 34 -18.03 -9.26 -9.70
CA GLU A 34 -19.24 -8.63 -9.11
C GLU A 34 -20.06 -9.62 -8.30
N ASP A 35 -20.17 -10.86 -8.77
CA ASP A 35 -20.90 -11.94 -8.12
C ASP A 35 -20.09 -12.70 -7.03
N GLY A 36 -18.85 -12.30 -6.76
CA GLY A 36 -18.00 -12.92 -5.77
C GLY A 36 -16.67 -13.47 -6.31
N PRO A 37 -15.94 -14.27 -5.50
CA PRO A 37 -14.67 -14.85 -5.91
C PRO A 37 -14.88 -16.01 -6.91
N GLU A 38 -14.20 -15.92 -8.05
CA GLU A 38 -14.18 -16.97 -9.09
C GLU A 38 -12.82 -17.64 -9.10
N PRO A 39 -12.72 -18.99 -9.01
CA PRO A 39 -11.46 -19.69 -9.17
C PRO A 39 -10.87 -19.46 -10.55
N VAL A 40 -9.61 -19.09 -10.60
CA VAL A 40 -8.88 -18.86 -11.86
C VAL A 40 -7.50 -19.49 -11.77
N PRO A 41 -6.94 -19.99 -12.88
CA PRO A 41 -5.58 -20.52 -12.87
C PRO A 41 -4.56 -19.43 -12.55
N PHE A 42 -3.50 -19.78 -11.84
CA PHE A 42 -2.35 -18.89 -11.66
C PHE A 42 -1.74 -18.57 -13.03
N PRO A 43 -1.50 -17.30 -13.36
CA PRO A 43 -0.92 -16.93 -14.64
C PRO A 43 0.55 -17.34 -14.68
N HIS A 44 0.88 -18.30 -15.53
CA HIS A 44 2.26 -18.67 -15.84
C HIS A 44 2.69 -18.02 -17.14
N ASP A 45 3.63 -17.09 -17.02
CA ASP A 45 4.29 -16.46 -18.15
C ASP A 45 5.80 -16.47 -17.89
N GLU A 46 6.60 -16.97 -18.83
CA GLU A 46 8.05 -17.05 -18.70
C GLU A 46 8.69 -15.69 -18.43
N LEU A 47 8.08 -14.59 -18.90
CA LEU A 47 8.54 -13.22 -18.63
C LEU A 47 8.32 -12.78 -17.18
N VAL A 48 7.37 -13.40 -16.47
CA VAL A 48 7.05 -13.09 -15.07
C VAL A 48 7.91 -13.91 -14.11
N HIS A 49 8.48 -15.03 -14.54
CA HIS A 49 9.25 -15.94 -13.69
C HIS A 49 10.40 -15.24 -12.93
N PRO A 50 11.31 -14.48 -13.57
CA PRO A 50 12.42 -13.88 -12.83
C PRO A 50 11.99 -12.83 -11.79
N PRO A 51 11.05 -11.90 -12.08
CA PRO A 51 10.65 -10.88 -11.13
C PRO A 51 9.55 -11.32 -10.15
N GLY A 52 8.78 -12.38 -10.42
CA GLY A 52 7.58 -12.63 -9.64
C GLY A 52 6.99 -14.04 -9.70
N GLY A 53 7.63 -14.99 -10.38
CA GLY A 53 7.07 -16.34 -10.59
C GLY A 53 7.28 -17.33 -9.44
N MET A 54 7.85 -16.90 -8.31
CA MET A 54 8.06 -17.81 -7.18
C MET A 54 6.76 -18.04 -6.39
N ALA A 55 6.36 -19.30 -6.27
CA ALA A 55 5.36 -19.73 -5.31
C ALA A 55 6.03 -20.12 -3.98
N SER A 56 5.40 -19.80 -2.87
CA SER A 56 5.92 -20.12 -1.53
C SER A 56 4.79 -20.07 -0.49
N ASN A 57 5.13 -20.34 0.76
CA ASN A 57 4.24 -20.21 1.91
C ASN A 57 4.82 -19.23 2.96
N ALA A 58 3.97 -18.73 3.84
CA ALA A 58 4.36 -17.71 4.82
C ALA A 58 5.44 -18.23 5.78
N ARG A 59 5.45 -19.51 6.13
CA ARG A 59 6.44 -20.11 7.04
C ARG A 59 7.84 -20.11 6.42
N GLU A 60 7.96 -20.51 5.16
CA GLU A 60 9.24 -20.52 4.46
C GLU A 60 9.76 -19.13 4.15
N LEU A 61 8.86 -18.23 3.69
CA LEU A 61 9.22 -16.83 3.48
C LEU A 61 9.62 -16.13 4.79
N SER A 62 9.08 -16.54 5.95
CA SER A 62 9.53 -16.00 7.24
C SER A 62 10.97 -16.37 7.58
N ARG A 63 11.46 -17.54 7.14
CA ARG A 63 12.87 -17.93 7.31
C ARG A 63 13.78 -17.06 6.44
N TYR A 64 13.39 -16.81 5.19
CA TYR A 64 14.10 -15.88 4.31
C TYR A 64 14.08 -14.46 4.89
N LEU A 65 12.93 -13.98 5.36
CA LEU A 65 12.81 -12.66 5.99
C LEU A 65 13.77 -12.54 7.20
N ARG A 66 13.75 -13.52 8.10
CA ARG A 66 14.65 -13.56 9.26
C ARG A 66 16.12 -13.59 8.87
N ALA A 67 16.48 -14.32 7.80
CA ALA A 67 17.84 -14.26 7.28
C ALA A 67 18.22 -12.83 6.85
N MET A 68 17.34 -12.12 6.14
CA MET A 68 17.58 -10.75 5.71
C MET A 68 17.60 -9.74 6.87
N MET A 69 16.81 -9.95 7.91
CA MET A 69 16.83 -9.17 9.15
C MET A 69 18.17 -9.31 9.90
N HIS A 70 18.76 -10.50 9.89
CA HIS A 70 19.95 -10.85 10.67
C HIS A 70 21.23 -10.98 9.79
N GLY A 71 21.42 -10.04 8.88
CA GLY A 71 22.66 -9.93 8.09
C GLY A 71 22.93 -11.11 7.16
N GLY A 72 21.88 -11.76 6.64
CA GLY A 72 21.96 -12.86 5.69
C GLY A 72 22.12 -14.25 6.33
N SER A 73 21.80 -14.39 7.62
CA SER A 73 21.95 -15.66 8.36
C SER A 73 20.66 -16.02 9.10
N PHE A 74 20.31 -17.31 9.08
CA PHE A 74 19.19 -17.89 9.82
C PHE A 74 19.52 -19.31 10.25
N ASP A 75 19.31 -19.64 11.53
CA ASP A 75 19.50 -20.99 12.12
C ASP A 75 20.86 -21.63 11.78
N GLY A 76 21.93 -20.85 11.85
CA GLY A 76 23.30 -21.27 11.55
C GLY A 76 23.63 -21.31 10.04
N ALA A 77 22.67 -21.22 9.14
CA ALA A 77 22.91 -21.11 7.71
C ALA A 77 23.13 -19.65 7.29
N ARG A 78 24.15 -19.41 6.48
CA ARG A 78 24.40 -18.11 5.85
C ARG A 78 24.13 -18.20 4.35
N VAL A 79 23.14 -17.44 3.88
CA VAL A 79 22.74 -17.40 2.45
C VAL A 79 23.32 -16.18 1.73
N VAL A 80 23.62 -15.11 2.49
CA VAL A 80 24.18 -13.85 1.97
C VAL A 80 25.15 -13.30 3.01
N SER A 81 26.23 -12.63 2.59
CA SER A 81 27.09 -11.93 3.55
C SER A 81 26.39 -10.71 4.14
N GLU A 82 26.78 -10.32 5.35
CA GLU A 82 26.23 -9.13 6.01
C GLU A 82 26.42 -7.85 5.16
N ALA A 83 27.62 -7.68 4.59
CA ALA A 83 27.91 -6.56 3.70
C ALA A 83 26.98 -6.53 2.46
N LEU A 84 26.68 -7.70 1.89
CA LEU A 84 25.78 -7.78 0.75
C LEU A 84 24.31 -7.58 1.18
N THR A 85 23.91 -8.10 2.34
CA THR A 85 22.57 -7.84 2.91
C THR A 85 22.36 -6.33 3.10
N SER A 86 23.32 -5.64 3.69
CA SER A 86 23.28 -4.18 3.83
C SER A 86 23.21 -3.48 2.47
N ALA A 87 24.03 -3.90 1.51
CA ALA A 87 24.02 -3.32 0.16
C ALA A 87 22.68 -3.51 -0.58
N LEU A 88 22.02 -4.68 -0.43
CA LEU A 88 20.71 -4.98 -1.01
C LEU A 88 19.63 -4.02 -0.47
N GLN A 89 19.71 -3.65 0.81
CA GLN A 89 18.70 -2.86 1.53
C GLN A 89 19.05 -1.36 1.60
N THR A 90 20.20 -0.97 1.08
CA THR A 90 20.58 0.44 0.99
C THR A 90 19.87 1.10 -0.19
N GLN A 91 19.23 2.24 0.06
CA GLN A 91 18.57 3.02 -1.00
C GLN A 91 19.58 3.42 -2.10
N ARG A 92 19.22 3.09 -3.34
CA ARG A 92 19.96 3.44 -4.57
C ARG A 92 19.16 4.39 -5.46
N ALA A 93 17.83 4.34 -5.35
CA ALA A 93 16.94 5.19 -6.11
C ALA A 93 15.75 5.61 -5.27
N THR A 94 15.24 6.83 -5.47
CA THR A 94 13.99 7.30 -4.91
C THR A 94 12.84 6.85 -5.79
N ARG A 95 11.87 6.12 -5.23
CA ARG A 95 10.65 5.63 -5.92
C ARG A 95 9.48 6.60 -5.78
N ALA A 96 9.38 7.28 -4.65
CA ALA A 96 8.36 8.29 -4.39
C ALA A 96 8.79 9.20 -3.24
N ARG A 97 8.22 10.40 -3.24
CA ARG A 97 8.26 11.30 -2.09
C ARG A 97 6.94 11.25 -1.35
N LEU A 98 7.00 11.25 -0.04
CA LEU A 98 5.85 11.21 0.86
C LEU A 98 5.36 12.64 1.14
N LEU A 99 4.14 12.77 1.66
CA LEU A 99 3.54 14.06 2.00
C LEU A 99 4.27 14.77 3.16
N ASP A 100 4.90 14.01 4.05
CA ASP A 100 5.73 14.49 5.17
C ASP A 100 7.17 14.85 4.77
N GLY A 101 7.51 14.74 3.48
CA GLY A 101 8.84 14.99 2.94
C GLY A 101 9.77 13.79 2.97
N GLY A 102 9.38 12.68 3.59
CA GLY A 102 10.12 11.43 3.55
C GLY A 102 10.21 10.84 2.14
N GLU A 103 11.09 9.87 1.94
CA GLU A 103 11.28 9.21 0.66
C GLU A 103 11.05 7.70 0.76
N ARG A 104 10.38 7.14 -0.22
CA ARG A 104 10.39 5.69 -0.46
C ARG A 104 11.55 5.36 -1.37
N GLY A 105 12.50 4.62 -0.82
CA GLY A 105 13.70 4.18 -1.52
C GLY A 105 13.55 2.83 -2.20
N TYR A 106 14.52 2.49 -3.05
CA TYR A 106 14.70 1.16 -3.64
C TYR A 106 16.19 0.81 -3.68
N GLY A 107 16.53 -0.35 -3.12
CA GLY A 107 17.85 -0.96 -3.18
C GLY A 107 17.94 -2.00 -4.29
N TYR A 108 18.49 -3.18 -3.98
CA TYR A 108 18.52 -4.32 -4.89
C TYR A 108 17.46 -5.36 -4.45
N GLY A 109 16.21 -5.19 -4.94
CA GLY A 109 15.09 -6.06 -4.59
C GLY A 109 14.39 -5.72 -3.27
N TRP A 110 14.86 -4.72 -2.52
CA TRP A 110 14.23 -4.22 -1.31
C TRP A 110 13.87 -2.75 -1.43
N GLN A 111 12.71 -2.39 -0.90
CA GLN A 111 12.27 -1.01 -0.72
C GLN A 111 12.53 -0.58 0.71
N THR A 112 12.75 0.70 0.91
CA THR A 112 12.85 1.34 2.23
C THR A 112 11.81 2.44 2.34
N LEU A 113 11.25 2.59 3.52
CA LEU A 113 10.23 3.59 3.82
C LEU A 113 10.34 3.98 5.29
N PRO A 114 10.47 5.26 5.65
CA PRO A 114 10.26 5.70 7.03
C PRO A 114 8.86 5.29 7.49
N LEU A 115 8.78 4.60 8.62
CA LEU A 115 7.52 4.15 9.19
C LEU A 115 7.60 4.16 10.72
N LEU A 116 6.73 4.92 11.37
CA LEU A 116 6.83 5.19 12.80
C LEU A 116 8.20 5.85 13.09
N ASP A 117 8.87 5.46 14.13
CA ASP A 117 10.22 5.95 14.46
C ASP A 117 11.34 5.01 13.91
N ASP A 118 11.04 4.20 12.87
CA ASP A 118 11.93 3.17 12.31
C ASP A 118 11.94 3.19 10.77
N ASP A 119 12.80 2.39 10.18
CA ASP A 119 12.84 2.11 8.76
C ASP A 119 12.15 0.77 8.43
N LEU A 120 11.09 0.84 7.65
CA LEU A 120 10.50 -0.34 7.03
C LEU A 120 11.34 -0.78 5.82
N VAL A 121 11.89 -1.99 5.89
CA VAL A 121 12.53 -2.70 4.77
C VAL A 121 11.54 -3.73 4.25
N TRP A 122 11.15 -3.64 2.97
CA TRP A 122 10.04 -4.44 2.47
C TRP A 122 10.06 -4.66 0.96
N HIS A 123 9.24 -5.60 0.51
CA HIS A 123 8.81 -5.73 -0.87
C HIS A 123 7.37 -6.25 -0.95
N SER A 124 6.71 -6.01 -2.09
CA SER A 124 5.38 -6.56 -2.36
C SER A 124 5.32 -7.16 -3.74
N GLY A 125 4.38 -8.07 -3.93
CA GLY A 125 4.11 -8.70 -5.21
C GLY A 125 2.64 -8.64 -5.60
N SER A 126 2.37 -8.64 -6.90
CA SER A 126 1.04 -8.82 -7.45
C SER A 126 1.15 -9.41 -8.85
N VAL A 127 0.43 -10.49 -9.07
CA VAL A 127 0.25 -11.13 -10.39
C VAL A 127 -1.23 -11.16 -10.78
N GLY A 128 -2.02 -10.19 -10.27
CA GLY A 128 -3.45 -10.07 -10.53
C GLY A 128 -4.33 -10.93 -9.65
N VAL A 129 -4.05 -12.22 -9.57
CA VAL A 129 -4.83 -13.20 -8.78
C VAL A 129 -4.16 -13.64 -7.48
N SER A 130 -2.95 -13.18 -7.25
CA SER A 130 -2.22 -13.36 -5.99
C SER A 130 -1.46 -12.10 -5.65
N THR A 131 -1.46 -11.78 -4.35
CA THR A 131 -0.75 -10.62 -3.83
C THR A 131 0.05 -10.98 -2.60
N ALA A 132 1.18 -10.30 -2.41
CA ALA A 132 2.10 -10.59 -1.33
C ALA A 132 2.71 -9.32 -0.73
N PHE A 133 3.11 -9.44 0.51
CA PHE A 133 3.97 -8.49 1.21
C PHE A 133 4.94 -9.27 2.09
N ILE A 134 6.19 -8.82 2.10
CA ILE A 134 7.23 -9.25 3.02
C ILE A 134 7.95 -7.99 3.51
N GLY A 135 8.13 -7.83 4.81
CA GLY A 135 8.80 -6.65 5.34
C GLY A 135 9.02 -6.71 6.84
N TYR A 136 9.88 -5.83 7.33
CA TYR A 136 10.25 -5.75 8.73
C TYR A 136 10.68 -4.32 9.12
N LEU A 137 10.51 -4.00 10.38
CA LEU A 137 11.05 -2.80 11.03
C LEU A 137 12.49 -3.12 11.45
N ARG A 138 13.42 -2.26 11.04
CA ARG A 138 14.86 -2.53 11.15
C ARG A 138 15.33 -2.58 12.59
N GLU A 139 14.96 -1.60 13.40
CA GLU A 139 15.40 -1.46 14.79
C GLU A 139 14.53 -2.28 15.76
N ALA A 140 13.23 -2.34 15.51
CA ALA A 140 12.27 -3.06 16.36
C ALA A 140 12.38 -4.60 16.24
N ASP A 141 13.11 -5.13 15.25
CA ASP A 141 13.23 -6.57 14.96
C ASP A 141 11.87 -7.27 14.85
N ARG A 142 10.93 -6.61 14.17
CA ARG A 142 9.57 -7.11 13.89
C ARG A 142 9.40 -7.31 12.40
N GLY A 143 9.01 -8.51 12.00
CA GLY A 143 8.83 -8.87 10.60
C GLY A 143 7.47 -9.51 10.33
N VAL A 144 6.94 -9.32 9.12
CA VAL A 144 5.68 -9.91 8.68
C VAL A 144 5.75 -10.39 7.24
N VAL A 145 5.08 -11.49 6.99
CA VAL A 145 4.80 -12.04 5.65
C VAL A 145 3.29 -12.15 5.49
N LEU A 146 2.74 -11.54 4.46
CA LEU A 146 1.34 -11.66 4.08
C LEU A 146 1.25 -12.22 2.67
N LEU A 147 0.49 -13.29 2.50
CA LEU A 147 0.19 -13.91 1.21
C LEU A 147 -1.32 -13.97 1.05
N CYS A 148 -1.81 -13.56 -0.11
CA CYS A 148 -3.21 -13.66 -0.48
C CYS A 148 -3.32 -14.36 -1.83
N ASN A 149 -4.24 -15.28 -1.94
CA ASN A 149 -4.58 -15.99 -3.17
C ASN A 149 -5.62 -15.24 -4.02
N THR A 150 -5.66 -13.92 -3.88
CA THR A 150 -6.51 -12.98 -4.62
C THR A 150 -5.92 -11.58 -4.59
N ALA A 151 -6.53 -10.64 -5.28
CA ALA A 151 -6.29 -9.20 -5.16
C ALA A 151 -7.35 -8.58 -4.21
N PRO A 152 -7.09 -8.48 -2.90
CA PRO A 152 -8.06 -7.96 -1.94
C PRO A 152 -8.23 -6.43 -2.11
N PRO A 153 -9.37 -5.85 -1.63
CA PRO A 153 -9.61 -4.40 -1.69
C PRO A 153 -8.53 -3.57 -1.00
N THR A 154 -7.91 -4.10 0.06
CA THR A 154 -6.71 -3.52 0.67
C THR A 154 -5.53 -4.43 0.36
N HIS A 155 -4.68 -3.98 -0.58
CA HIS A 155 -3.49 -4.74 -0.97
C HIS A 155 -2.57 -4.98 0.22
N PRO A 156 -1.92 -6.16 0.37
CA PRO A 156 -0.99 -6.48 1.45
C PRO A 156 0.11 -5.44 1.69
N LYS A 157 0.56 -4.73 0.65
CA LYS A 157 1.54 -3.63 0.79
C LYS A 157 1.07 -2.47 1.70
N TYR A 158 -0.24 -2.33 1.90
CA TYR A 158 -0.82 -1.35 2.81
C TYR A 158 -1.20 -1.97 4.16
N ALA A 159 -1.60 -3.25 4.16
CA ALA A 159 -1.92 -3.98 5.39
C ALA A 159 -0.66 -4.35 6.18
N GLY A 160 0.44 -4.72 5.50
CA GLY A 160 1.70 -5.13 6.14
C GLY A 160 2.28 -4.09 7.10
N PRO A 161 2.43 -2.83 6.69
CA PRO A 161 2.85 -1.74 7.60
C PRO A 161 1.93 -1.59 8.83
N ALA A 162 0.61 -1.74 8.67
CA ALA A 162 -0.33 -1.66 9.79
C ALA A 162 -0.20 -2.86 10.75
N VAL A 163 0.05 -4.06 10.23
CA VAL A 163 0.34 -5.24 11.08
C VAL A 163 1.63 -5.02 11.86
N LEU A 164 2.67 -4.46 11.22
CA LEU A 164 3.93 -4.13 11.89
C LEU A 164 3.71 -3.07 12.98
N ALA A 165 2.90 -2.04 12.74
CA ALA A 165 2.55 -1.05 13.76
C ALA A 165 1.91 -1.70 14.99
N VAL A 166 0.95 -2.61 14.79
CA VAL A 166 0.32 -3.36 15.90
C VAL A 166 1.35 -4.21 16.65
N LEU A 167 2.25 -4.89 15.95
CA LEU A 167 3.31 -5.71 16.56
C LEU A 167 4.32 -4.88 17.35
N ASP A 168 4.50 -3.62 16.96
CA ASP A 168 5.35 -2.66 17.65
C ASP A 168 4.64 -1.92 18.80
N GLY A 169 3.32 -2.12 18.96
CA GLY A 169 2.51 -1.47 19.97
C GLY A 169 1.98 -0.09 19.57
N SER A 170 2.14 0.29 18.31
CA SER A 170 1.67 1.56 17.75
C SER A 170 0.25 1.45 17.17
N ASP A 171 -0.43 2.58 16.97
CA ASP A 171 -1.76 2.61 16.36
C ASP A 171 -1.67 2.38 14.85
N PRO A 172 -2.28 1.31 14.30
CA PRO A 172 -2.28 1.07 12.86
C PRO A 172 -3.00 2.14 12.05
N THR A 173 -3.82 2.99 12.67
CA THR A 173 -4.49 4.11 11.99
C THR A 173 -3.56 5.27 11.68
N GLU A 174 -2.40 5.35 12.32
CA GLU A 174 -1.35 6.34 12.05
C GLU A 174 -0.51 5.98 10.80
N VAL A 175 -0.57 4.72 10.35
CA VAL A 175 0.09 4.32 9.10
C VAL A 175 -0.51 5.11 7.92
N PRO A 176 0.31 5.72 7.05
CA PRO A 176 -0.14 6.70 6.06
C PRO A 176 -1.37 6.31 5.24
N HIS A 177 -1.48 5.05 4.81
CA HIS A 177 -2.65 4.58 4.06
C HIS A 177 -3.95 4.66 4.88
N PHE A 178 -3.91 4.29 6.15
CA PHE A 178 -5.09 4.29 7.01
C PHE A 178 -5.38 5.68 7.57
N ALA A 179 -4.35 6.46 7.91
CA ALA A 179 -4.49 7.87 8.28
C ALA A 179 -5.24 8.67 7.18
N LEU A 180 -4.81 8.53 5.93
CA LEU A 180 -5.46 9.18 4.79
C LEU A 180 -6.90 8.67 4.55
N LYS A 181 -7.17 7.39 4.76
CA LYS A 181 -8.55 6.85 4.69
C LYS A 181 -9.45 7.42 5.79
N THR A 182 -8.94 7.52 7.01
CA THR A 182 -9.65 8.08 8.16
C THR A 182 -9.92 9.56 7.94
N LYS A 183 -8.91 10.32 7.52
CA LYS A 183 -9.00 11.75 7.15
C LYS A 183 -10.09 12.01 6.09
N ALA A 184 -10.12 11.19 5.04
CA ALA A 184 -11.05 11.36 3.91
C ALA A 184 -12.49 10.89 4.20
N ARG A 185 -12.68 10.01 5.19
CA ARG A 185 -13.98 9.36 5.44
C ARG A 185 -15.13 10.33 5.73
N PRO A 186 -15.02 11.32 6.62
CA PRO A 186 -16.10 12.25 6.92
C PRO A 186 -16.40 13.21 5.76
N LEU A 187 -15.48 13.38 4.82
CA LEU A 187 -15.56 14.38 3.76
C LEU A 187 -16.32 13.90 2.52
N ALA A 188 -16.52 12.59 2.36
CA ALA A 188 -17.27 12.05 1.23
C ALA A 188 -18.77 12.29 1.41
N GLY A 189 -19.47 12.67 0.33
CA GLY A 189 -20.91 12.89 0.33
C GLY A 189 -21.36 13.93 -0.69
N GLU A 190 -22.63 14.28 -0.60
CA GLU A 190 -23.27 15.31 -1.41
C GLU A 190 -23.21 16.66 -0.69
N TYR A 191 -23.00 17.73 -1.45
CA TYR A 191 -22.85 19.08 -0.98
C TYR A 191 -23.63 20.04 -1.84
N GLU A 192 -24.17 21.09 -1.24
CA GLU A 192 -24.86 22.17 -1.94
C GLU A 192 -24.28 23.54 -1.58
N SER A 193 -24.19 24.42 -2.58
CA SER A 193 -23.88 25.83 -2.36
C SER A 193 -25.14 26.57 -1.87
N PHE A 194 -24.95 27.81 -1.42
CA PHE A 194 -26.07 28.66 -0.97
C PHE A 194 -27.20 28.71 -2.01
N HIS A 195 -28.43 28.40 -1.56
CA HIS A 195 -29.62 28.24 -2.38
C HIS A 195 -29.56 27.15 -3.47
N GLY A 196 -28.67 26.17 -3.36
CA GLY A 196 -28.59 25.06 -4.31
C GLY A 196 -28.22 25.47 -5.75
N THR A 197 -27.56 26.63 -5.92
CA THR A 197 -27.16 27.12 -7.25
C THR A 197 -26.10 26.23 -7.90
N GLU A 198 -25.31 25.55 -7.11
CA GLU A 198 -24.38 24.50 -7.53
C GLU A 198 -24.49 23.32 -6.58
N THR A 199 -24.33 22.12 -7.11
CA THR A 199 -24.21 20.88 -6.35
C THR A 199 -22.81 20.30 -6.53
N ALA A 200 -22.32 19.62 -5.51
CA ALA A 200 -21.04 18.96 -5.55
C ALA A 200 -21.11 17.58 -4.90
N THR A 201 -20.39 16.63 -5.48
CA THR A 201 -20.21 15.29 -4.92
C THR A 201 -18.73 15.08 -4.63
N VAL A 202 -18.43 14.63 -3.42
CA VAL A 202 -17.09 14.27 -2.99
C VAL A 202 -17.01 12.75 -2.81
N GLU A 203 -16.21 12.10 -3.64
CA GLU A 203 -15.99 10.65 -3.61
C GLU A 203 -14.54 10.33 -3.18
N ARG A 204 -14.36 9.24 -2.44
CA ARG A 204 -13.02 8.78 -2.05
C ARG A 204 -12.38 7.94 -3.15
N HIS A 205 -11.15 8.27 -3.49
CA HIS A 205 -10.34 7.50 -4.44
C HIS A 205 -8.93 7.25 -3.86
N GLY A 206 -8.80 6.21 -3.05
CA GLY A 206 -7.58 5.95 -2.27
C GLY A 206 -7.31 7.08 -1.25
N ALA A 207 -6.16 7.71 -1.35
CA ALA A 207 -5.77 8.88 -0.56
C ALA A 207 -6.31 10.20 -1.12
N ALA A 208 -6.77 10.22 -2.37
CA ALA A 208 -7.33 11.40 -3.01
C ALA A 208 -8.86 11.44 -2.84
N LEU A 209 -9.41 12.64 -2.98
CA LEU A 209 -10.84 12.86 -3.17
C LEU A 209 -11.10 13.25 -4.62
N ILE A 210 -12.20 12.82 -5.17
CA ILE A 210 -12.72 13.28 -6.46
C ILE A 210 -13.90 14.20 -6.16
N LEU A 211 -13.75 15.46 -6.50
CA LEU A 211 -14.78 16.48 -6.39
C LEU A 211 -15.43 16.69 -7.76
N SER A 212 -16.70 16.39 -7.87
CA SER A 212 -17.51 16.66 -9.05
C SER A 212 -18.46 17.80 -8.70
N ILE A 213 -18.36 18.94 -9.41
CA ILE A 213 -19.22 20.11 -9.24
C ILE A 213 -20.12 20.21 -10.46
N SER A 214 -21.40 20.46 -10.27
CA SER A 214 -22.37 20.63 -11.32
C SER A 214 -23.20 21.89 -11.09
N SER A 215 -23.39 22.68 -12.15
CA SER A 215 -24.27 23.82 -12.21
C SER A 215 -25.09 23.76 -13.51
N VAL A 216 -26.05 24.67 -13.66
CA VAL A 216 -26.87 24.79 -14.88
C VAL A 216 -26.00 25.05 -16.13
N LEU A 217 -24.82 25.65 -15.96
CA LEU A 217 -23.97 26.11 -17.06
C LEU A 217 -22.68 25.30 -17.25
N SER A 218 -22.27 24.53 -16.25
CA SER A 218 -20.97 23.83 -16.30
C SER A 218 -20.95 22.59 -15.41
N ALA A 219 -20.09 21.64 -15.78
CA ALA A 219 -19.71 20.52 -14.93
C ALA A 219 -18.17 20.48 -14.86
N GLN A 220 -17.63 20.28 -13.66
CA GLN A 220 -16.20 20.20 -13.42
C GLN A 220 -15.89 18.99 -12.54
N LYS A 221 -14.81 18.31 -12.85
CA LYS A 221 -14.28 17.20 -12.03
C LYS A 221 -12.84 17.50 -11.63
N LEU A 222 -12.59 17.54 -10.33
CA LEU A 222 -11.29 17.88 -9.76
C LEU A 222 -10.78 16.70 -8.93
N ARG A 223 -9.50 16.43 -9.04
CA ARG A 223 -8.81 15.51 -8.12
C ARG A 223 -8.19 16.35 -7.00
N LEU A 224 -8.58 16.07 -5.77
CA LEU A 224 -8.07 16.73 -4.60
C LEU A 224 -7.05 15.82 -3.91
N LEU A 225 -5.88 16.35 -3.64
CA LEU A 225 -4.81 15.70 -2.90
C LEU A 225 -4.69 16.33 -1.51
N PRO A 226 -4.47 15.56 -0.44
CA PRO A 226 -4.28 16.10 0.89
C PRO A 226 -2.94 16.86 0.98
N GLU A 227 -2.91 17.95 1.73
CA GLU A 227 -1.66 18.71 1.98
C GLU A 227 -0.73 17.96 2.94
N THR A 228 -1.27 17.30 3.96
CA THR A 228 -0.52 16.60 5.00
C THR A 228 -1.12 15.23 5.34
N LEU A 229 -0.38 14.43 6.10
CA LEU A 229 -0.85 13.18 6.68
C LEU A 229 -1.68 13.39 7.96
N ASP A 230 -1.56 14.56 8.61
CA ASP A 230 -2.27 14.89 9.85
C ASP A 230 -3.79 14.67 9.67
N PRO A 231 -4.42 13.79 10.48
CA PRO A 231 -5.85 13.51 10.37
C PRO A 231 -6.73 14.73 10.73
N ASP A 232 -6.23 15.70 11.47
CA ASP A 232 -6.98 16.88 11.86
C ASP A 232 -6.85 18.03 10.87
N ASP A 233 -5.81 18.06 10.05
CA ASP A 233 -5.72 18.95 8.90
C ASP A 233 -6.70 18.50 7.81
N ARG A 234 -7.64 19.33 7.45
CA ARG A 234 -8.68 19.08 6.44
C ARG A 234 -8.43 19.85 5.14
N THR A 235 -7.18 20.26 4.90
CA THR A 235 -6.80 20.98 3.69
C THR A 235 -6.38 20.01 2.59
N TYR A 236 -6.97 20.21 1.43
CA TYR A 236 -6.66 19.54 0.18
C TYR A 236 -6.31 20.58 -0.88
N TYR A 237 -5.76 20.14 -1.99
CA TYR A 237 -5.54 20.98 -3.16
C TYR A 237 -5.83 20.24 -4.45
N SER A 238 -6.21 20.98 -5.47
CA SER A 238 -6.16 20.55 -6.87
C SER A 238 -5.07 21.32 -7.61
N VAL A 239 -4.70 20.85 -8.79
CA VAL A 239 -3.78 21.58 -9.68
C VAL A 239 -4.57 22.02 -10.89
N ASN A 240 -4.55 23.34 -11.19
CA ASN A 240 -5.20 23.91 -12.37
C ASN A 240 -4.33 23.77 -13.64
N GLU A 241 -4.85 24.23 -14.77
CA GLU A 241 -4.15 24.16 -16.07
C GLU A 241 -2.87 25.01 -16.13
N ALA A 242 -2.73 26.00 -15.24
CA ALA A 242 -1.52 26.81 -15.10
C ALA A 242 -0.46 26.16 -14.19
N GLY A 243 -0.75 24.99 -13.62
CA GLY A 243 0.14 24.30 -12.67
C GLY A 243 0.07 24.86 -11.24
N GLU A 244 -0.90 25.73 -10.94
CA GLU A 244 -1.07 26.33 -9.63
C GLU A 244 -1.87 25.40 -8.70
N ARG A 245 -1.46 25.34 -7.42
CA ARG A 245 -2.25 24.65 -6.39
C ARG A 245 -3.43 25.53 -5.98
N VAL A 246 -4.62 25.01 -6.14
CA VAL A 246 -5.88 25.62 -5.70
C VAL A 246 -6.33 24.93 -4.42
N PRO A 247 -6.33 25.60 -3.26
CA PRO A 247 -6.70 24.99 -1.99
C PRO A 247 -8.20 24.70 -1.92
N VAL A 248 -8.53 23.59 -1.24
CA VAL A 248 -9.89 23.20 -0.88
C VAL A 248 -9.88 22.85 0.60
N GLU A 249 -10.55 23.63 1.42
CA GLU A 249 -10.60 23.43 2.87
C GLU A 249 -11.93 22.77 3.26
N PHE A 250 -11.89 21.74 4.11
CA PHE A 250 -13.09 21.19 4.72
C PHE A 250 -13.11 21.54 6.21
N ARG A 251 -14.26 21.99 6.67
CA ARG A 251 -14.54 22.31 8.07
C ARG A 251 -15.55 21.32 8.61
N VAL A 252 -15.12 20.48 9.54
CA VAL A 252 -15.95 19.49 10.19
C VAL A 252 -16.34 20.03 11.56
N GLY A 253 -17.63 20.22 11.80
CA GLY A 253 -18.19 20.71 13.05
C GLY A 253 -19.43 19.94 13.45
N ASP A 254 -20.02 20.33 14.59
CA ASP A 254 -21.24 19.69 15.15
C ASP A 254 -22.45 19.81 14.22
N GLU A 255 -22.51 20.84 13.38
CA GLU A 255 -23.61 21.11 12.44
C GLU A 255 -23.40 20.39 11.08
N GLY A 256 -22.26 19.74 10.85
CA GLY A 256 -21.97 19.06 9.59
C GLY A 256 -20.59 19.36 9.02
N VAL A 257 -20.46 19.23 7.72
CA VAL A 257 -19.21 19.47 6.99
C VAL A 257 -19.42 20.55 5.95
N ASP A 258 -18.60 21.59 6.01
CA ASP A 258 -18.51 22.59 4.95
C ASP A 258 -17.27 22.36 4.10
N MET A 259 -17.38 22.64 2.81
CA MET A 259 -16.28 22.68 1.86
C MET A 259 -16.14 24.10 1.31
N LEU A 260 -14.93 24.60 1.39
CA LEU A 260 -14.55 25.93 0.87
C LEU A 260 -13.65 25.74 -0.35
N LEU A 261 -14.11 26.20 -1.50
CA LEU A 261 -13.36 26.20 -2.75
C LEU A 261 -13.36 27.64 -3.32
N GLN A 262 -12.21 28.29 -3.31
CA GLN A 262 -12.08 29.69 -3.69
C GLN A 262 -13.09 30.58 -2.91
N ARG A 263 -14.05 31.18 -3.60
CA ARG A 263 -15.11 32.04 -3.01
C ARG A 263 -16.40 31.26 -2.66
N TRP A 264 -16.47 29.99 -2.99
CA TRP A 264 -17.68 29.19 -2.81
C TRP A 264 -17.62 28.39 -1.52
N ARG A 265 -18.73 28.41 -0.79
CA ARG A 265 -18.99 27.51 0.33
C ARG A 265 -20.08 26.53 -0.06
N PHE A 266 -19.81 25.27 0.15
CA PHE A 266 -20.74 24.16 0.00
C PHE A 266 -20.94 23.52 1.36
N SER A 267 -22.18 23.22 1.72
CA SER A 267 -22.51 22.50 2.96
C SER A 267 -22.94 21.08 2.62
N LYS A 268 -22.52 20.14 3.42
CA LYS A 268 -22.85 18.72 3.25
C LYS A 268 -24.29 18.47 3.69
N ASN A 269 -25.06 17.79 2.84
CA ASN A 269 -26.43 17.36 3.10
C ASN A 269 -26.50 16.18 4.06
#